data_02b2b2bfbccb9229fed51d74d162b0cb
#
_entry.id   02b2b2bfbccb9229fed51d74d162b0cb
#
_cell.length_a   1.000
_cell.length_b   1.000
_cell.length_c   1.000
_cell.angle_alpha   90.00
_cell.angle_beta   90.00
_cell.angle_gamma   90.00
#
_symmetry.space_group_name_H-M   'P 1'
#
loop_
_entity.id
_entity.type
_entity.pdbx_description
1 polymer ?
#
loop_
_entity_poly.entity_id
_entity_poly.type
_entity_poly.pdbx_seq_one_letter_code
_entity_poly.pdbx_strand_id
1 'polypeptide(L)'
;MKNNKPLILAIDTSCDDTSASVMNGQIILSNVIASQTQLHKQYGGVFPTVAKQAHKENIAPTINAAIKKAKISWENIDALAVTIGPGLAPALEVGINAITELAKEKNIPLIAVNHIEGHALSAIAKRNSKEIEKDSISYPVLSVVVSGGHTQFIYFEEIGKYKILGTTIDDAAGECLDKIGRMLNLGYPAGPTIEKFAKLGDEKKFKFPLPMTSIKSFDMSFSGLKTFARNYIQSLTEDKPLSKQDIYDFCASAQYSVFRHINYKLNKLIIDKPINEIWLGGGVAQNIYLRQTIRETIKNFEKNNPTKKITFRYPHTNRLCMDNAAMIGLVANFKFERSEFITDFESLERKPRWKIGTNH
;
A
#
# COMPACT_ATOMS: atom_id res chain seq x y z
N MET A 1 20.14 20.95 -21.22
CA MET A 1 19.18 20.00 -21.79
C MET A 1 17.99 19.93 -20.86
N LYS A 2 16.77 20.25 -21.33
CA LYS A 2 15.56 20.01 -20.54
C LYS A 2 15.47 18.49 -20.32
N ASN A 3 15.58 18.04 -19.07
CA ASN A 3 15.35 16.63 -18.71
C ASN A 3 13.88 16.32 -18.97
N ASN A 4 13.56 15.97 -20.20
CA ASN A 4 12.18 15.68 -20.62
C ASN A 4 11.87 14.25 -20.20
N LYS A 5 11.51 14.07 -18.94
CA LYS A 5 11.00 12.78 -18.46
C LYS A 5 9.61 12.54 -19.04
N PRO A 6 9.22 11.27 -19.29
CA PRO A 6 7.93 10.97 -19.90
C PRO A 6 6.77 11.46 -19.05
N LEU A 7 5.73 11.95 -19.72
CA LEU A 7 4.43 12.25 -19.15
C LEU A 7 3.55 11.00 -19.22
N ILE A 8 3.24 10.42 -18.07
CA ILE A 8 2.47 9.18 -17.97
C ILE A 8 1.14 9.45 -17.29
N LEU A 9 0.04 9.12 -17.96
CA LEU A 9 -1.28 9.04 -17.36
C LEU A 9 -1.50 7.63 -16.84
N ALA A 10 -1.65 7.49 -15.53
CA ALA A 10 -1.88 6.22 -14.86
C ALA A 10 -3.27 6.15 -14.26
N ILE A 11 -3.85 4.94 -14.20
CA ILE A 11 -5.09 4.66 -13.49
C ILE A 11 -4.93 3.46 -12.57
N ASP A 12 -5.68 3.47 -11.48
CA ASP A 12 -5.82 2.35 -10.57
C ASP A 12 -7.29 2.15 -10.18
N THR A 13 -7.75 0.91 -10.32
CA THR A 13 -9.08 0.44 -9.95
C THR A 13 -8.97 -0.90 -9.21
N SER A 14 -7.90 -1.14 -8.48
CA SER A 14 -7.57 -2.45 -7.91
C SER A 14 -8.49 -2.89 -6.76
N CYS A 15 -9.14 -1.96 -6.08
CA CYS A 15 -9.99 -2.25 -4.92
C CYS A 15 -11.28 -1.41 -4.92
N ASP A 16 -11.39 -0.40 -4.05
CA ASP A 16 -12.59 0.42 -3.86
C ASP A 16 -12.35 1.93 -4.12
N ASP A 17 -11.21 2.28 -4.66
CA ASP A 17 -10.89 3.64 -5.09
C ASP A 17 -10.66 3.68 -6.61
N THR A 18 -11.38 4.57 -7.32
CA THR A 18 -11.07 4.90 -8.71
C THR A 18 -10.10 6.05 -8.74
N SER A 19 -8.91 5.86 -9.26
CA SER A 19 -7.91 6.92 -9.28
C SER A 19 -7.25 7.11 -10.63
N ALA A 20 -6.87 8.37 -10.93
CA ALA A 20 -6.08 8.75 -12.09
C ALA A 20 -5.01 9.77 -11.70
N SER A 21 -3.84 9.66 -12.28
CA SER A 21 -2.69 10.53 -12.01
C SER A 21 -1.90 10.82 -13.26
N VAL A 22 -1.36 12.04 -13.36
CA VAL A 22 -0.35 12.38 -14.34
C VAL A 22 0.99 12.53 -13.64
N MET A 23 1.98 11.79 -14.13
CA MET A 23 3.35 11.81 -13.64
C MET A 23 4.29 12.41 -14.68
N ASN A 24 5.31 13.14 -14.23
CA ASN A 24 6.47 13.52 -15.03
C ASN A 24 7.71 12.88 -14.39
N GLY A 25 8.12 11.72 -14.87
CA GLY A 25 9.09 10.91 -14.18
C GLY A 25 8.59 10.54 -12.79
N GLN A 26 9.35 10.89 -11.74
CA GLN A 26 8.95 10.67 -10.35
C GLN A 26 8.07 11.80 -9.76
N ILE A 27 7.82 12.89 -10.53
CA ILE A 27 7.07 14.05 -10.05
C ILE A 27 5.58 13.85 -10.28
N ILE A 28 4.79 14.05 -9.23
CA ILE A 28 3.34 14.01 -9.31
C ILE A 28 2.81 15.35 -9.80
N LEU A 29 2.27 15.43 -11.04
CA LEU A 29 1.59 16.61 -11.54
C LEU A 29 0.14 16.67 -11.08
N SER A 30 -0.52 15.53 -11.05
CA SER A 30 -1.88 15.40 -10.52
C SER A 30 -2.07 14.01 -9.88
N ASN A 31 -2.97 13.92 -8.89
CA ASN A 31 -3.45 12.67 -8.33
C ASN A 31 -4.89 12.91 -7.88
N VAL A 32 -5.84 12.26 -8.56
CA VAL A 32 -7.28 12.38 -8.32
C VAL A 32 -7.81 11.02 -7.89
N ILE A 33 -8.57 11.00 -6.82
CA ILE A 33 -9.13 9.79 -6.24
C ILE A 33 -10.63 10.03 -6.03
N ALA A 34 -11.45 9.17 -6.61
CA ALA A 34 -12.88 9.04 -6.36
C ALA A 34 -13.10 7.82 -5.46
N SER A 35 -13.15 8.08 -4.15
CA SER A 35 -13.25 7.01 -3.14
C SER A 35 -14.68 6.49 -3.00
N GLN A 36 -14.80 5.19 -2.87
CA GLN A 36 -16.05 4.47 -2.66
C GLN A 36 -16.27 4.07 -1.19
N THR A 37 -15.41 4.51 -0.28
CA THR A 37 -15.44 4.11 1.14
C THR A 37 -16.82 4.32 1.77
N GLN A 38 -17.52 5.41 1.42
CA GLN A 38 -18.86 5.68 1.96
C GLN A 38 -19.91 4.67 1.46
N LEU A 39 -19.79 4.22 0.20
CA LEU A 39 -20.69 3.22 -0.38
C LEU A 39 -20.52 1.87 0.32
N HIS A 40 -19.31 1.54 0.73
CA HIS A 40 -18.97 0.25 1.34
C HIS A 40 -19.19 0.18 2.86
N LYS A 41 -19.33 1.32 3.53
CA LYS A 41 -19.58 1.36 5.00
C LYS A 41 -20.75 0.49 5.45
N GLN A 42 -21.86 0.53 4.73
CA GLN A 42 -23.06 -0.22 5.08
C GLN A 42 -22.87 -1.75 4.99
N TYR A 43 -21.88 -2.20 4.20
CA TYR A 43 -21.55 -3.63 4.05
C TYR A 43 -20.45 -4.08 5.01
N GLY A 44 -19.82 -3.16 5.73
CA GLY A 44 -18.71 -3.45 6.63
C GLY A 44 -17.45 -3.98 5.92
N GLY A 45 -17.28 -3.66 4.64
CA GLY A 45 -16.17 -4.07 3.78
C GLY A 45 -16.51 -3.92 2.31
N VAL A 46 -15.53 -4.09 1.43
CA VAL A 46 -15.70 -3.88 -0.02
C VAL A 46 -16.63 -4.94 -0.62
N PHE A 47 -17.69 -4.50 -1.32
CA PHE A 47 -18.63 -5.36 -2.03
C PHE A 47 -18.33 -5.31 -3.54
N PRO A 48 -17.83 -6.41 -4.16
CA PRO A 48 -17.23 -6.36 -5.50
C PRO A 48 -18.15 -5.85 -6.62
N THR A 49 -19.45 -6.19 -6.58
CA THR A 49 -20.41 -5.73 -7.61
C THR A 49 -20.65 -4.22 -7.51
N VAL A 50 -20.77 -3.68 -6.29
CA VAL A 50 -20.90 -2.23 -6.05
C VAL A 50 -19.64 -1.52 -6.51
N ALA A 51 -18.46 -2.07 -6.17
CA ALA A 51 -17.19 -1.52 -6.60
C ALA A 51 -17.09 -1.45 -8.14
N LYS A 52 -17.43 -2.54 -8.86
CA LYS A 52 -17.43 -2.56 -10.33
C LYS A 52 -18.29 -1.45 -10.93
N GLN A 53 -19.51 -1.27 -10.43
CA GLN A 53 -20.43 -0.25 -10.93
C GLN A 53 -19.90 1.17 -10.68
N ALA A 54 -19.42 1.45 -9.46
CA ALA A 54 -18.87 2.73 -9.12
C ALA A 54 -17.60 3.08 -9.92
N HIS A 55 -16.75 2.09 -10.23
CA HIS A 55 -15.60 2.29 -11.12
C HIS A 55 -16.04 2.72 -12.52
N LYS A 56 -17.06 2.05 -13.11
CA LYS A 56 -17.56 2.42 -14.44
C LYS A 56 -18.06 3.87 -14.49
N GLU A 57 -18.73 4.33 -13.45
CA GLU A 57 -19.27 5.68 -13.37
C GLU A 57 -18.16 6.73 -13.15
N ASN A 58 -17.13 6.39 -12.36
CA ASN A 58 -16.12 7.34 -11.93
C ASN A 58 -14.89 7.42 -12.84
N ILE A 59 -14.59 6.44 -13.69
CA ILE A 59 -13.31 6.36 -14.39
C ILE A 59 -13.08 7.52 -15.36
N ALA A 60 -14.02 7.81 -16.23
CA ALA A 60 -13.88 8.89 -17.22
C ALA A 60 -13.83 10.28 -16.56
N PRO A 61 -14.71 10.64 -15.60
CA PRO A 61 -14.58 11.89 -14.85
C PRO A 61 -13.24 12.03 -14.12
N THR A 62 -12.72 10.94 -13.54
CA THR A 62 -11.46 10.96 -12.79
C THR A 62 -10.26 11.18 -13.71
N ILE A 63 -10.22 10.53 -14.88
CA ILE A 63 -9.18 10.75 -15.90
C ILE A 63 -9.18 12.22 -16.37
N ASN A 64 -10.35 12.75 -16.75
CA ASN A 64 -10.48 14.13 -17.21
C ASN A 64 -10.04 15.13 -16.14
N ALA A 65 -10.41 14.89 -14.89
CA ALA A 65 -9.98 15.72 -13.76
C ALA A 65 -8.47 15.66 -13.53
N ALA A 66 -7.83 14.51 -13.73
CA ALA A 66 -6.38 14.36 -13.60
C ALA A 66 -5.63 15.14 -14.66
N ILE A 67 -6.02 15.04 -15.93
CA ILE A 67 -5.44 15.79 -17.06
C ILE A 67 -5.61 17.29 -16.84
N LYS A 68 -6.84 17.73 -16.52
CA LYS A 68 -7.12 19.15 -16.24
C LYS A 68 -6.27 19.70 -15.08
N LYS A 69 -6.14 18.93 -13.99
CA LYS A 69 -5.35 19.34 -12.83
C LYS A 69 -3.85 19.39 -13.12
N ALA A 70 -3.35 18.50 -13.97
CA ALA A 70 -1.97 18.53 -14.45
C ALA A 70 -1.70 19.68 -15.42
N LYS A 71 -2.75 20.35 -15.95
CA LYS A 71 -2.67 21.44 -16.96
C LYS A 71 -1.96 21.01 -18.24
N ILE A 72 -2.25 19.80 -18.72
CA ILE A 72 -1.75 19.23 -19.96
C ILE A 72 -2.92 18.86 -20.87
N SER A 73 -2.60 18.51 -22.12
CA SER A 73 -3.55 17.93 -23.08
C SER A 73 -3.15 16.48 -23.43
N TRP A 74 -3.99 15.78 -24.16
CA TRP A 74 -3.75 14.39 -24.56
C TRP A 74 -2.47 14.23 -25.41
N GLU A 75 -2.17 15.22 -26.24
CA GLU A 75 -0.99 15.22 -27.11
C GLU A 75 0.33 15.28 -26.33
N ASN A 76 0.28 15.61 -25.05
CA ASN A 76 1.46 15.66 -24.21
C ASN A 76 1.76 14.31 -23.53
N ILE A 77 0.84 13.33 -23.61
CA ILE A 77 0.97 12.06 -22.89
C ILE A 77 1.81 11.10 -23.73
N ASP A 78 2.93 10.66 -23.15
CA ASP A 78 3.86 9.72 -23.78
C ASP A 78 3.48 8.25 -23.59
N ALA A 79 2.80 7.92 -22.49
CA ALA A 79 2.31 6.56 -22.22
C ALA A 79 1.11 6.55 -21.26
N LEU A 80 0.31 5.50 -21.37
CA LEU A 80 -0.74 5.16 -20.43
C LEU A 80 -0.27 4.03 -19.51
N ALA A 81 -0.80 3.99 -18.30
CA ALA A 81 -0.49 2.91 -17.35
C ALA A 81 -1.74 2.45 -16.60
N VAL A 82 -1.81 1.16 -16.31
CA VAL A 82 -2.93 0.56 -15.61
C VAL A 82 -2.50 -0.55 -14.66
N THR A 83 -3.14 -0.60 -13.50
CA THR A 83 -3.02 -1.74 -12.60
C THR A 83 -3.77 -2.93 -13.19
N ILE A 84 -3.05 -4.04 -13.41
CA ILE A 84 -3.67 -5.31 -13.86
C ILE A 84 -3.77 -6.33 -12.73
N GLY A 85 -3.20 -6.05 -11.57
CA GLY A 85 -3.22 -6.89 -10.38
C GLY A 85 -2.04 -6.62 -9.42
N PRO A 86 -2.09 -7.26 -8.22
CA PRO A 86 -3.25 -7.94 -7.66
C PRO A 86 -4.39 -7.00 -7.32
N GLY A 87 -5.62 -7.57 -7.11
CA GLY A 87 -6.79 -6.78 -6.75
C GLY A 87 -8.11 -7.51 -7.02
N LEU A 88 -9.21 -6.81 -6.86
CA LEU A 88 -10.55 -7.34 -7.12
C LEU A 88 -10.75 -7.51 -8.62
N ALA A 89 -10.96 -8.77 -9.07
CA ALA A 89 -11.07 -9.10 -10.50
C ALA A 89 -12.08 -8.24 -11.28
N PRO A 90 -13.33 -8.00 -10.78
CA PRO A 90 -14.30 -7.16 -11.49
C PRO A 90 -13.92 -5.68 -11.55
N ALA A 91 -13.16 -5.19 -10.58
CA ALA A 91 -12.70 -3.81 -10.49
C ALA A 91 -11.51 -3.57 -11.45
N LEU A 92 -10.51 -4.46 -11.44
CA LEU A 92 -9.38 -4.45 -12.37
C LEU A 92 -9.84 -4.44 -13.84
N GLU A 93 -10.85 -5.26 -14.18
CA GLU A 93 -11.40 -5.35 -15.52
C GLU A 93 -11.92 -4.00 -16.03
N VAL A 94 -12.55 -3.19 -15.18
CA VAL A 94 -13.04 -1.86 -15.57
C VAL A 94 -11.89 -0.95 -15.97
N GLY A 95 -10.83 -0.91 -15.16
CA GLY A 95 -9.66 -0.09 -15.45
C GLY A 95 -8.94 -0.54 -16.73
N ILE A 96 -8.71 -1.86 -16.87
CA ILE A 96 -8.03 -2.43 -18.04
C ILE A 96 -8.81 -2.08 -19.31
N ASN A 97 -10.12 -2.31 -19.36
CA ASN A 97 -10.93 -2.05 -20.54
C ASN A 97 -10.90 -0.56 -20.91
N ALA A 98 -11.14 0.33 -19.96
CA ALA A 98 -11.17 1.76 -20.21
C ALA A 98 -9.84 2.31 -20.75
N ILE A 99 -8.71 1.86 -20.18
CA ILE A 99 -7.41 2.38 -20.61
C ILE A 99 -6.95 1.75 -21.92
N THR A 100 -7.34 0.50 -22.20
CA THR A 100 -7.06 -0.18 -23.47
C THR A 100 -7.80 0.50 -24.62
N GLU A 101 -9.07 0.87 -24.42
CA GLU A 101 -9.84 1.64 -25.40
C GLU A 101 -9.18 2.99 -25.69
N LEU A 102 -8.76 3.71 -24.65
CA LEU A 102 -8.04 4.99 -24.79
C LEU A 102 -6.69 4.82 -25.49
N ALA A 103 -5.94 3.75 -25.17
CA ALA A 103 -4.66 3.46 -25.82
C ALA A 103 -4.82 3.24 -27.34
N LYS A 104 -5.86 2.49 -27.73
CA LYS A 104 -6.21 2.27 -29.15
C LYS A 104 -6.68 3.56 -29.83
N GLU A 105 -7.61 4.30 -29.21
CA GLU A 105 -8.17 5.53 -29.76
C GLU A 105 -7.10 6.61 -29.98
N LYS A 106 -6.22 6.79 -29.01
CA LYS A 106 -5.20 7.86 -29.03
C LYS A 106 -3.88 7.41 -29.63
N ASN A 107 -3.72 6.13 -29.96
CA ASN A 107 -2.46 5.53 -30.42
C ASN A 107 -1.30 5.80 -29.44
N ILE A 108 -1.55 5.63 -28.14
CA ILE A 108 -0.58 5.86 -27.07
C ILE A 108 -0.15 4.50 -26.50
N PRO A 109 1.16 4.23 -26.27
CA PRO A 109 1.64 3.00 -25.70
C PRO A 109 1.11 2.75 -24.29
N LEU A 110 0.83 1.49 -23.93
CA LEU A 110 0.27 1.07 -22.65
C LEU A 110 1.27 0.27 -21.82
N ILE A 111 1.29 0.53 -20.52
CA ILE A 111 2.14 -0.14 -19.54
C ILE A 111 1.27 -0.83 -18.49
N ALA A 112 1.47 -2.12 -18.30
CA ALA A 112 0.84 -2.88 -17.23
C ALA A 112 1.67 -2.82 -15.94
N VAL A 113 0.99 -2.53 -14.81
CA VAL A 113 1.66 -2.31 -13.53
C VAL A 113 1.09 -3.24 -12.45
N ASN A 114 2.00 -3.73 -11.59
CA ASN A 114 1.64 -4.45 -10.39
C ASN A 114 1.32 -3.47 -9.25
N HIS A 115 0.14 -3.62 -8.64
CA HIS A 115 -0.33 -2.76 -7.55
C HIS A 115 0.62 -2.74 -6.33
N ILE A 116 1.18 -3.90 -5.97
CA ILE A 116 2.11 -4.00 -4.84
C ILE A 116 3.44 -3.32 -5.14
N GLU A 117 3.89 -3.35 -6.40
CA GLU A 117 5.06 -2.59 -6.86
C GLU A 117 4.81 -1.08 -6.67
N GLY A 118 3.59 -0.61 -6.97
CA GLY A 118 3.17 0.76 -6.69
C GLY A 118 3.35 1.14 -5.22
N HIS A 119 2.80 0.34 -4.32
CA HIS A 119 2.99 0.56 -2.88
C HIS A 119 4.45 0.51 -2.45
N ALA A 120 5.21 -0.46 -2.99
CA ALA A 120 6.62 -0.63 -2.64
C ALA A 120 7.48 0.58 -3.01
N LEU A 121 7.17 1.24 -4.13
CA LEU A 121 7.91 2.41 -4.62
C LEU A 121 7.30 3.76 -4.16
N SER A 122 6.11 3.79 -3.58
CA SER A 122 5.40 5.03 -3.24
C SER A 122 6.18 6.01 -2.36
N ALA A 123 7.14 5.48 -1.60
CA ALA A 123 8.02 6.26 -0.70
C ALA A 123 8.98 7.21 -1.43
N ILE A 124 9.24 7.01 -2.73
CA ILE A 124 10.16 7.82 -3.52
C ILE A 124 9.46 8.77 -4.50
N ALA A 125 8.12 8.83 -4.49
CA ALA A 125 7.37 9.83 -5.26
C ALA A 125 7.73 11.26 -4.83
N LYS A 126 7.89 12.17 -5.79
CA LYS A 126 8.37 13.54 -5.58
C LYS A 126 7.31 14.58 -5.84
N ARG A 127 7.42 15.73 -5.19
CA ARG A 127 6.56 16.91 -5.41
C ARG A 127 7.09 17.85 -6.47
N ASN A 128 8.42 17.87 -6.65
CA ASN A 128 9.10 18.78 -7.57
C ASN A 128 10.52 18.27 -7.92
N SER A 129 11.13 18.92 -8.92
CA SER A 129 12.47 18.57 -9.42
C SER A 129 13.59 18.74 -8.37
N LYS A 130 13.46 19.70 -7.46
CA LYS A 130 14.49 19.93 -6.41
C LYS A 130 14.62 18.75 -5.45
N GLU A 131 13.55 17.97 -5.28
CA GLU A 131 13.60 16.74 -4.47
C GLU A 131 14.33 15.61 -5.19
N ILE A 132 14.34 15.57 -6.53
CA ILE A 132 15.09 14.58 -7.32
C ILE A 132 16.59 14.85 -7.25
N GLU A 133 17.02 16.10 -7.41
CA GLU A 133 18.44 16.48 -7.41
C GLU A 133 19.18 16.14 -6.11
N LYS A 134 18.45 16.08 -5.01
CA LYS A 134 18.98 15.81 -3.67
C LYS A 134 18.87 14.37 -3.22
N ASP A 135 18.23 13.53 -4.02
CA ASP A 135 17.83 12.18 -3.61
C ASP A 135 18.57 11.11 -4.41
N SER A 136 19.35 10.32 -3.70
CA SER A 136 19.97 9.09 -4.22
C SER A 136 19.40 7.90 -3.48
N ILE A 137 19.11 6.82 -4.19
CA ILE A 137 18.69 5.55 -3.61
C ILE A 137 19.95 4.73 -3.32
N SER A 138 20.07 4.29 -2.07
CA SER A 138 21.17 3.42 -1.65
C SER A 138 20.66 1.97 -1.56
N TYR A 139 20.93 1.18 -2.60
CA TYR A 139 20.60 -0.24 -2.62
C TYR A 139 21.55 -1.08 -1.74
N PRO A 140 21.13 -2.24 -1.20
CA PRO A 140 19.80 -2.84 -1.35
C PRO A 140 18.72 -2.17 -0.51
N VAL A 141 17.48 -2.24 -1.00
CA VAL A 141 16.29 -1.69 -0.33
C VAL A 141 15.39 -2.81 0.17
N LEU A 142 14.80 -2.63 1.35
CA LEU A 142 13.70 -3.44 1.86
C LEU A 142 12.42 -2.61 1.89
N SER A 143 11.46 -2.92 1.03
CA SER A 143 10.13 -2.33 1.15
C SER A 143 9.25 -3.14 2.10
N VAL A 144 8.62 -2.44 3.04
CA VAL A 144 7.65 -2.94 4.00
C VAL A 144 6.27 -2.46 3.55
N VAL A 145 5.55 -3.31 2.83
CA VAL A 145 4.19 -2.99 2.37
C VAL A 145 3.19 -3.48 3.39
N VAL A 146 2.39 -2.57 3.96
CA VAL A 146 1.36 -2.87 4.95
C VAL A 146 0.06 -2.18 4.55
N SER A 147 -0.93 -2.95 4.13
CA SER A 147 -2.23 -2.47 3.67
C SER A 147 -3.39 -3.30 4.24
N GLY A 148 -4.60 -3.00 3.81
CA GLY A 148 -5.79 -3.80 4.12
C GLY A 148 -5.74 -5.22 3.54
N GLY A 149 -5.14 -5.39 2.36
CA GLY A 149 -5.07 -6.69 1.69
C GLY A 149 -3.70 -7.37 1.73
N HIS A 150 -2.62 -6.62 2.03
CA HIS A 150 -1.27 -7.15 1.92
C HIS A 150 -0.38 -6.74 3.10
N THR A 151 0.48 -7.67 3.52
CA THR A 151 1.58 -7.40 4.45
C THR A 151 2.79 -8.19 3.98
N GLN A 152 3.79 -7.48 3.42
CA GLN A 152 4.92 -8.10 2.72
C GLN A 152 6.24 -7.38 2.99
N PHE A 153 7.31 -8.14 3.01
CA PHE A 153 8.70 -7.69 2.95
C PHE A 153 9.26 -7.97 1.55
N ILE A 154 9.56 -6.91 0.80
CA ILE A 154 10.03 -6.98 -0.58
C ILE A 154 11.44 -6.40 -0.63
N TYR A 155 12.40 -7.25 -0.97
CA TYR A 155 13.79 -6.88 -1.11
C TYR A 155 14.15 -6.67 -2.57
N PHE A 156 14.97 -5.67 -2.86
CA PHE A 156 15.47 -5.44 -4.21
C PHE A 156 16.81 -4.72 -4.22
N GLU A 157 17.67 -5.14 -5.13
CA GLU A 157 18.99 -4.57 -5.40
C GLU A 157 18.92 -3.46 -6.46
N GLU A 158 17.82 -3.43 -7.20
CA GLU A 158 17.46 -2.37 -8.15
C GLU A 158 15.96 -2.42 -8.43
N ILE A 159 15.40 -1.31 -8.88
CA ILE A 159 13.97 -1.23 -9.28
C ILE A 159 13.74 -2.12 -10.50
N GLY A 160 12.75 -3.03 -10.38
CA GLY A 160 12.44 -4.04 -11.39
C GLY A 160 12.88 -5.46 -11.02
N LYS A 161 13.81 -5.62 -10.07
CA LYS A 161 14.28 -6.94 -9.61
C LYS A 161 13.88 -7.17 -8.16
N TYR A 162 12.70 -7.72 -7.95
CA TYR A 162 12.08 -7.88 -6.63
C TYR A 162 12.13 -9.33 -6.15
N LYS A 163 12.37 -9.48 -4.84
CA LYS A 163 12.27 -10.75 -4.13
C LYS A 163 11.42 -10.59 -2.88
N ILE A 164 10.32 -11.33 -2.79
CA ILE A 164 9.51 -11.41 -1.56
C ILE A 164 10.30 -12.23 -0.55
N LEU A 165 10.67 -11.62 0.57
CA LEU A 165 11.37 -12.30 1.68
C LEU A 165 10.41 -12.83 2.73
N GLY A 166 9.26 -12.19 2.91
CA GLY A 166 8.21 -12.60 3.82
C GLY A 166 6.88 -12.02 3.42
N THR A 167 5.82 -12.75 3.67
CA THR A 167 4.44 -12.34 3.41
C THR A 167 3.56 -12.80 4.54
N THR A 168 2.39 -12.18 4.71
CA THR A 168 1.37 -12.78 5.57
C THR A 168 0.86 -14.08 4.93
N ILE A 169 0.66 -15.10 5.76
CA ILE A 169 0.12 -16.40 5.33
C ILE A 169 -1.40 -16.52 5.53
N ASP A 170 -1.99 -15.50 6.16
CA ASP A 170 -3.42 -15.43 6.46
C ASP A 170 -3.94 -13.97 6.32
N ASP A 171 -4.62 -13.41 7.32
CA ASP A 171 -5.08 -12.02 7.28
C ASP A 171 -3.90 -11.04 7.10
N ALA A 172 -4.10 -9.95 6.37
CA ALA A 172 -3.16 -8.83 6.37
C ALA A 172 -3.26 -8.04 7.69
N ALA A 173 -2.22 -7.27 8.03
CA ALA A 173 -2.19 -6.48 9.27
C ALA A 173 -3.34 -5.46 9.34
N GLY A 174 -3.64 -4.76 8.23
CA GLY A 174 -4.77 -3.82 8.17
C GLY A 174 -6.11 -4.53 8.29
N GLU A 175 -6.29 -5.66 7.62
CA GLU A 175 -7.49 -6.50 7.73
C GLU A 175 -7.70 -7.00 9.17
N CYS A 176 -6.62 -7.40 9.85
CA CYS A 176 -6.67 -7.80 11.25
C CYS A 176 -7.17 -6.66 12.15
N LEU A 177 -6.63 -5.44 11.98
CA LEU A 177 -7.10 -4.27 12.71
C LEU A 177 -8.57 -3.94 12.40
N ASP A 178 -9.00 -3.99 11.14
CA ASP A 178 -10.39 -3.74 10.76
C ASP A 178 -11.35 -4.79 11.35
N LYS A 179 -10.95 -6.06 11.37
CA LYS A 179 -11.74 -7.14 12.00
C LYS A 179 -11.84 -6.96 13.52
N ILE A 180 -10.76 -6.55 14.19
CA ILE A 180 -10.78 -6.24 15.63
C ILE A 180 -11.68 -5.01 15.89
N GLY A 181 -11.52 -3.97 15.09
CA GLY A 181 -12.35 -2.76 15.21
C GLY A 181 -13.83 -3.03 15.01
N ARG A 182 -14.19 -3.94 14.09
CA ARG A 182 -15.57 -4.38 13.90
C ARG A 182 -16.13 -5.07 15.15
N MET A 183 -15.34 -5.91 15.84
CA MET A 183 -15.73 -6.54 17.10
C MET A 183 -15.99 -5.51 18.21
N LEU A 184 -15.29 -4.36 18.16
CA LEU A 184 -15.45 -3.24 19.08
C LEU A 184 -16.49 -2.20 18.60
N ASN A 185 -17.23 -2.46 17.51
CA ASN A 185 -18.20 -1.56 16.89
C ASN A 185 -17.62 -0.19 16.47
N LEU A 186 -16.35 -0.14 16.02
CA LEU A 186 -15.66 1.09 15.63
C LEU A 186 -15.93 1.52 14.18
N GLY A 187 -16.75 0.78 13.44
CA GLY A 187 -17.06 1.05 12.03
C GLY A 187 -16.02 0.50 11.06
N TYR A 188 -16.10 0.97 9.80
CA TYR A 188 -15.19 0.58 8.72
C TYR A 188 -14.80 1.80 7.87
N PRO A 189 -13.50 1.96 7.48
CA PRO A 189 -12.33 1.22 8.00
C PRO A 189 -12.03 1.58 9.46
N ALA A 190 -11.60 0.59 10.27
CA ALA A 190 -11.41 0.78 11.70
C ALA A 190 -9.98 1.22 12.07
N GLY A 191 -8.99 0.99 11.20
CA GLY A 191 -7.59 1.32 11.47
C GLY A 191 -7.36 2.74 12.00
N PRO A 192 -7.87 3.81 11.36
CA PRO A 192 -7.73 5.18 11.85
C PRO A 192 -8.39 5.43 13.22
N THR A 193 -9.54 4.79 13.49
CA THR A 193 -10.23 4.89 14.78
C THR A 193 -9.44 4.18 15.87
N ILE A 194 -8.90 2.99 15.58
CA ILE A 194 -8.01 2.26 16.50
C ILE A 194 -6.79 3.11 16.84
N GLU A 195 -6.13 3.74 15.85
CA GLU A 195 -4.97 4.62 16.10
C GLU A 195 -5.34 5.81 17.02
N LYS A 196 -6.51 6.41 16.79
CA LYS A 196 -7.00 7.53 17.62
C LYS A 196 -7.23 7.08 19.06
N PHE A 197 -7.90 5.95 19.26
CA PHE A 197 -8.25 5.45 20.60
C PHE A 197 -7.05 4.86 21.33
N ALA A 198 -6.13 4.23 20.62
CA ALA A 198 -4.90 3.70 21.18
C ALA A 198 -4.05 4.75 21.90
N LYS A 199 -4.13 6.03 21.49
CA LYS A 199 -3.44 7.13 22.18
C LYS A 199 -3.97 7.42 23.59
N LEU A 200 -5.17 6.91 23.92
CA LEU A 200 -5.87 7.13 25.19
C LEU A 200 -5.84 5.87 26.08
N GLY A 201 -5.25 4.78 25.59
CA GLY A 201 -5.22 3.49 26.24
C GLY A 201 -3.83 3.00 26.65
N ASP A 202 -3.80 1.95 27.45
CA ASP A 202 -2.57 1.25 27.84
C ASP A 202 -2.30 0.08 26.88
N GLU A 203 -1.20 0.15 26.13
CA GLU A 203 -0.80 -0.89 25.18
C GLU A 203 -0.39 -2.21 25.83
N LYS A 204 -0.14 -2.25 27.13
CA LYS A 204 0.28 -3.44 27.90
C LYS A 204 -0.84 -4.08 28.68
N LYS A 205 -2.02 -3.48 28.69
CA LYS A 205 -3.18 -3.94 29.46
C LYS A 205 -3.61 -5.35 29.03
N PHE A 206 -3.73 -5.58 27.72
CA PHE A 206 -4.14 -6.87 27.17
C PHE A 206 -2.96 -7.55 26.49
N LYS A 207 -2.54 -8.71 27.02
CA LYS A 207 -1.32 -9.40 26.60
C LYS A 207 -1.61 -10.32 25.40
N PHE A 208 -1.66 -9.75 24.20
CA PHE A 208 -1.74 -10.53 22.97
C PHE A 208 -0.49 -11.41 22.78
N PRO A 209 -0.63 -12.60 22.18
CA PRO A 209 0.51 -13.45 21.85
C PRO A 209 1.37 -12.79 20.76
N LEU A 210 2.65 -13.15 20.67
CA LEU A 210 3.50 -12.83 19.54
C LEU A 210 3.54 -14.05 18.61
N PRO A 211 2.97 -13.99 17.41
CA PRO A 211 2.89 -15.15 16.52
C PRO A 211 4.26 -15.54 15.93
N MET A 212 4.37 -16.78 15.48
CA MET A 212 5.47 -17.31 14.66
C MET A 212 6.88 -17.03 15.19
N THR A 213 7.08 -17.02 16.50
CA THR A 213 8.40 -16.75 17.11
C THR A 213 9.39 -17.90 16.93
N SER A 214 8.90 -19.13 16.90
CA SER A 214 9.69 -20.35 16.68
C SER A 214 10.01 -20.61 15.19
N ILE A 215 9.34 -19.91 14.26
CA ILE A 215 9.50 -20.14 12.82
C ILE A 215 10.62 -19.26 12.29
N LYS A 216 11.58 -19.88 11.58
CA LYS A 216 12.75 -19.16 11.02
C LYS A 216 12.41 -18.25 9.85
N SER A 217 11.32 -18.51 9.10
CA SER A 217 10.93 -17.65 7.97
C SER A 217 10.57 -16.23 8.41
N PHE A 218 10.61 -15.29 7.47
CA PHE A 218 10.17 -13.91 7.68
C PHE A 218 8.67 -13.71 7.44
N ASP A 219 7.94 -14.80 7.15
CA ASP A 219 6.50 -14.75 7.01
C ASP A 219 5.80 -14.34 8.30
N MET A 220 4.61 -13.79 8.14
CA MET A 220 3.79 -13.24 9.22
C MET A 220 2.43 -13.93 9.26
N SER A 221 1.78 -13.87 10.42
CA SER A 221 0.41 -14.34 10.63
C SER A 221 -0.31 -13.42 11.59
N PHE A 222 -1.54 -13.04 11.27
CA PHE A 222 -2.36 -12.14 12.08
C PHE A 222 -3.69 -12.75 12.50
N SER A 223 -4.08 -13.90 11.93
CA SER A 223 -5.34 -14.58 12.27
C SER A 223 -5.41 -15.00 13.75
N GLY A 224 -4.27 -15.39 14.34
CA GLY A 224 -4.17 -15.71 15.76
C GLY A 224 -4.46 -14.51 16.67
N LEU A 225 -4.01 -13.30 16.29
CA LEU A 225 -4.30 -12.07 17.03
C LEU A 225 -5.79 -11.72 16.97
N LYS A 226 -6.40 -11.87 15.80
CA LYS A 226 -7.85 -11.70 15.62
C LYS A 226 -8.65 -12.67 16.48
N THR A 227 -8.26 -13.94 16.51
CA THR A 227 -8.94 -14.97 17.31
C THR A 227 -8.80 -14.70 18.81
N PHE A 228 -7.62 -14.31 19.26
CA PHE A 228 -7.38 -13.86 20.64
C PHE A 228 -8.29 -12.69 20.98
N ALA A 229 -8.33 -11.65 20.12
CA ALA A 229 -9.19 -10.48 20.32
C ALA A 229 -10.66 -10.87 20.47
N ARG A 230 -11.18 -11.72 19.59
CA ARG A 230 -12.58 -12.19 19.64
C ARG A 230 -12.89 -12.87 20.98
N ASN A 231 -12.08 -13.85 21.37
CA ASN A 231 -12.31 -14.63 22.59
C ASN A 231 -12.21 -13.73 23.83
N TYR A 232 -11.26 -12.80 23.84
CA TYR A 232 -11.05 -11.89 24.96
C TYR A 232 -12.18 -10.85 25.08
N ILE A 233 -12.62 -10.26 23.97
CA ILE A 233 -13.77 -9.35 23.98
C ILE A 233 -15.02 -10.08 24.48
N GLN A 234 -15.25 -11.30 24.00
CA GLN A 234 -16.36 -12.11 24.43
C GLN A 234 -16.32 -12.34 25.96
N SER A 235 -15.19 -12.76 26.53
CA SER A 235 -15.06 -12.97 27.98
C SER A 235 -15.26 -11.67 28.78
N LEU A 236 -14.81 -10.51 28.27
CA LEU A 236 -15.02 -9.23 28.95
C LEU A 236 -16.47 -8.73 28.90
N THR A 237 -17.26 -9.21 27.94
CA THR A 237 -18.64 -8.78 27.73
C THR A 237 -19.68 -9.76 28.28
N GLU A 238 -19.28 -10.87 28.88
CA GLU A 238 -20.18 -11.87 29.50
C GLU A 238 -21.06 -11.25 30.60
N ASP A 239 -20.46 -10.42 31.45
CA ASP A 239 -21.19 -9.84 32.61
C ASP A 239 -21.62 -8.39 32.40
N LYS A 240 -20.93 -7.62 31.54
CA LYS A 240 -21.19 -6.19 31.33
C LYS A 240 -20.65 -5.68 29.99
N PRO A 241 -21.21 -4.61 29.42
CA PRO A 241 -20.64 -3.92 28.29
C PRO A 241 -19.22 -3.38 28.57
N LEU A 242 -18.38 -3.32 27.53
CA LEU A 242 -17.05 -2.69 27.65
C LEU A 242 -17.21 -1.21 28.03
N SER A 243 -16.41 -0.76 28.99
CA SER A 243 -16.27 0.66 29.28
C SER A 243 -15.49 1.36 28.14
N LYS A 244 -15.57 2.69 28.08
CA LYS A 244 -14.76 3.47 27.13
C LYS A 244 -13.26 3.21 27.31
N GLN A 245 -12.82 3.08 28.56
CA GLN A 245 -11.40 2.83 28.86
C GLN A 245 -10.98 1.44 28.40
N ASP A 246 -11.84 0.42 28.57
CA ASP A 246 -11.55 -0.93 28.05
C ASP A 246 -11.39 -0.92 26.54
N ILE A 247 -12.21 -0.15 25.81
CA ILE A 247 -12.10 0.01 24.36
C ILE A 247 -10.78 0.70 23.99
N TYR A 248 -10.38 1.76 24.71
CA TYR A 248 -9.11 2.47 24.46
C TYR A 248 -7.90 1.56 24.71
N ASP A 249 -7.89 0.87 25.83
CA ASP A 249 -6.82 -0.06 26.20
C ASP A 249 -6.74 -1.24 25.20
N PHE A 250 -7.91 -1.72 24.75
CA PHE A 250 -7.95 -2.79 23.76
C PHE A 250 -7.41 -2.34 22.40
N CYS A 251 -7.77 -1.13 21.95
CA CYS A 251 -7.22 -0.53 20.73
C CYS A 251 -5.69 -0.37 20.84
N ALA A 252 -5.19 0.11 21.97
CA ALA A 252 -3.76 0.28 22.22
C ALA A 252 -3.02 -1.06 22.18
N SER A 253 -3.51 -2.06 22.90
CA SER A 253 -2.91 -3.38 22.98
C SER A 253 -2.96 -4.14 21.65
N ALA A 254 -4.05 -4.02 20.89
CA ALA A 254 -4.20 -4.62 19.57
C ALA A 254 -3.22 -3.97 18.56
N GLN A 255 -3.19 -2.64 18.49
CA GLN A 255 -2.26 -1.90 17.63
C GLN A 255 -0.80 -2.26 17.94
N TYR A 256 -0.43 -2.21 19.22
CA TYR A 256 0.89 -2.61 19.69
C TYR A 256 1.25 -4.01 19.20
N SER A 257 0.36 -4.98 19.38
CA SER A 257 0.65 -6.39 19.09
C SER A 257 0.79 -6.68 17.61
N VAL A 258 -0.06 -6.08 16.77
CA VAL A 258 0.04 -6.20 15.31
C VAL A 258 1.37 -5.63 14.82
N PHE A 259 1.76 -4.43 15.26
CA PHE A 259 2.99 -3.80 14.80
C PHE A 259 4.24 -4.38 15.46
N ARG A 260 4.16 -4.86 16.70
CA ARG A 260 5.22 -5.64 17.34
C ARG A 260 5.57 -6.87 16.53
N HIS A 261 4.57 -7.56 15.93
CA HIS A 261 4.85 -8.73 15.08
C HIS A 261 5.60 -8.34 13.81
N ILE A 262 5.19 -7.26 13.12
CA ILE A 262 5.91 -6.74 11.94
C ILE A 262 7.35 -6.38 12.32
N ASN A 263 7.53 -5.60 13.40
CA ASN A 263 8.86 -5.14 13.84
C ASN A 263 9.76 -6.29 14.31
N TYR A 264 9.20 -7.34 14.92
CA TYR A 264 9.94 -8.55 15.28
C TYR A 264 10.55 -9.23 14.05
N LYS A 265 9.77 -9.38 12.96
CA LYS A 265 10.27 -9.95 11.70
C LYS A 265 11.20 -9.00 10.96
N LEU A 266 10.90 -7.69 10.96
CA LEU A 266 11.78 -6.65 10.41
C LEU A 266 13.15 -6.66 11.08
N ASN A 267 13.20 -6.74 12.41
CA ASN A 267 14.47 -6.78 13.15
C ASN A 267 15.32 -8.01 12.75
N LYS A 268 14.69 -9.17 12.57
CA LYS A 268 15.39 -10.35 12.07
C LYS A 268 15.95 -10.12 10.65
N LEU A 269 15.18 -9.46 9.76
CA LEU A 269 15.61 -9.19 8.39
C LEU A 269 16.81 -8.24 8.31
N ILE A 270 16.82 -7.14 9.07
CA ILE A 270 17.93 -6.17 9.04
C ILE A 270 19.22 -6.74 9.64
N ILE A 271 19.12 -7.78 10.47
CA ILE A 271 20.28 -8.52 11.00
C ILE A 271 20.80 -9.51 9.95
N ASP A 272 19.89 -10.20 9.24
CA ASP A 272 20.23 -11.31 8.31
C ASP A 272 20.65 -10.82 6.92
N LYS A 273 20.16 -9.66 6.47
CA LYS A 273 20.37 -9.17 5.10
C LYS A 273 21.08 -7.81 5.08
N PRO A 274 21.92 -7.56 4.06
CA PRO A 274 22.40 -6.20 3.82
C PRO A 274 21.24 -5.34 3.35
N ILE A 275 20.90 -4.30 4.15
CA ILE A 275 19.82 -3.37 3.84
C ILE A 275 20.34 -1.96 4.11
N ASN A 276 20.30 -1.10 3.11
CA ASN A 276 20.71 0.29 3.20
C ASN A 276 19.53 1.25 3.35
N GLU A 277 18.37 0.87 2.81
CA GLU A 277 17.16 1.65 2.95
C GLU A 277 15.95 0.77 3.31
N ILE A 278 15.06 1.31 4.14
CA ILE A 278 13.75 0.72 4.41
C ILE A 278 12.68 1.68 3.89
N TRP A 279 11.81 1.19 3.01
CA TRP A 279 10.68 1.94 2.47
C TRP A 279 9.38 1.38 3.01
N LEU A 280 8.56 2.24 3.61
CA LEU A 280 7.24 1.84 4.13
C LEU A 280 6.16 2.32 3.15
N GLY A 281 5.31 1.39 2.69
CA GLY A 281 4.18 1.67 1.79
C GLY A 281 2.89 0.95 2.22
N GLY A 282 1.79 1.24 1.51
CA GLY A 282 0.48 0.70 1.81
C GLY A 282 -0.35 1.56 2.77
N GLY A 283 -1.67 1.35 2.80
CA GLY A 283 -2.61 2.19 3.56
C GLY A 283 -2.30 2.31 5.05
N VAL A 284 -1.80 1.23 5.67
CA VAL A 284 -1.41 1.24 7.09
C VAL A 284 -0.12 2.04 7.35
N ALA A 285 0.65 2.36 6.30
CA ALA A 285 1.82 3.25 6.43
C ALA A 285 1.46 4.68 6.90
N GLN A 286 0.19 5.07 6.90
CA GLN A 286 -0.28 6.32 7.50
C GLN A 286 -0.14 6.32 9.02
N ASN A 287 -0.22 5.15 9.65
CA ASN A 287 -0.20 5.01 11.11
C ASN A 287 1.12 5.53 11.70
N ILE A 288 1.01 6.53 12.55
CA ILE A 288 2.17 7.22 13.15
C ILE A 288 2.93 6.28 14.09
N TYR A 289 2.22 5.45 14.85
CA TYR A 289 2.81 4.49 15.76
C TYR A 289 3.66 3.45 15.02
N LEU A 290 3.17 2.92 13.87
CA LEU A 290 3.96 2.02 13.03
C LEU A 290 5.27 2.70 12.54
N ARG A 291 5.18 3.95 12.07
CA ARG A 291 6.37 4.71 11.65
C ARG A 291 7.37 4.91 12.78
N GLN A 292 6.89 5.17 14.00
CA GLN A 292 7.73 5.34 15.19
C GLN A 292 8.44 4.05 15.57
N THR A 293 7.70 2.94 15.63
CA THR A 293 8.27 1.64 16.03
C THR A 293 9.27 1.09 15.00
N ILE A 294 9.08 1.36 13.69
CA ILE A 294 10.10 1.05 12.67
C ILE A 294 11.37 1.89 12.89
N ARG A 295 11.24 3.20 13.15
CA ARG A 295 12.43 4.05 13.46
C ARG A 295 13.17 3.57 14.69
N GLU A 296 12.46 3.17 15.74
CA GLU A 296 13.06 2.61 16.96
C GLU A 296 13.79 1.29 16.66
N THR A 297 13.22 0.43 15.83
CA THR A 297 13.87 -0.82 15.38
C THR A 297 15.18 -0.51 14.65
N ILE A 298 15.17 0.44 13.72
CA ILE A 298 16.36 0.89 12.98
C ILE A 298 17.40 1.48 13.93
N LYS A 299 17.00 2.40 14.82
CA LYS A 299 17.87 3.05 15.79
C LYS A 299 18.56 2.03 16.71
N ASN A 300 17.81 1.04 17.19
CA ASN A 300 18.37 -0.01 18.03
C ASN A 300 19.36 -0.89 17.27
N PHE A 301 19.08 -1.20 16.00
CA PHE A 301 20.02 -1.91 15.13
C PHE A 301 21.31 -1.11 14.92
N GLU A 302 21.22 0.18 14.57
CA GLU A 302 22.37 1.06 14.35
C GLU A 302 23.21 1.25 15.62
N LYS A 303 22.57 1.31 16.79
CA LYS A 303 23.28 1.38 18.08
C LYS A 303 24.21 0.19 18.30
N ASN A 304 23.74 -1.00 17.88
CA ASN A 304 24.51 -2.23 17.98
C ASN A 304 25.46 -2.46 16.79
N ASN A 305 25.34 -1.67 15.72
CA ASN A 305 26.14 -1.73 14.50
C ASN A 305 26.54 -0.31 14.05
N PRO A 306 27.46 0.37 14.74
CA PRO A 306 27.71 1.81 14.53
C PRO A 306 28.18 2.21 13.13
N THR A 307 28.76 1.27 12.38
CA THR A 307 29.22 1.49 10.98
C THR A 307 28.10 1.38 9.96
N LYS A 308 26.94 0.84 10.34
CA LYS A 308 25.79 0.66 9.46
C LYS A 308 24.78 1.77 9.67
N LYS A 309 24.27 2.32 8.57
CA LYS A 309 23.19 3.31 8.56
C LYS A 309 22.08 2.84 7.65
N ILE A 310 20.83 2.99 8.08
CA ILE A 310 19.64 2.62 7.31
C ILE A 310 18.77 3.85 7.12
N THR A 311 18.60 4.27 5.87
CA THR A 311 17.67 5.35 5.54
C THR A 311 16.24 4.85 5.59
N PHE A 312 15.37 5.55 6.30
CA PHE A 312 13.94 5.22 6.37
C PHE A 312 13.11 6.20 5.57
N ARG A 313 12.37 5.69 4.59
CA ARG A 313 11.47 6.48 3.73
C ARG A 313 10.02 5.98 3.83
N TYR A 314 9.10 6.91 3.65
CA TYR A 314 7.66 6.65 3.52
C TYR A 314 7.02 7.78 2.71
N PRO A 315 5.82 7.58 2.13
CA PRO A 315 5.16 8.59 1.32
C PRO A 315 4.98 9.91 2.07
N HIS A 316 5.27 11.02 1.40
CA HIS A 316 5.25 12.36 2.00
C HIS A 316 3.83 12.88 2.31
N THR A 317 2.78 12.21 1.82
CA THR A 317 1.37 12.50 2.17
C THR A 317 0.62 11.21 2.47
N ASN A 318 -0.43 11.32 3.29
CA ASN A 318 -1.30 10.18 3.59
C ASN A 318 -2.01 9.62 2.34
N ARG A 319 -2.34 10.48 1.37
CA ARG A 319 -2.96 10.06 0.11
C ARG A 319 -2.08 9.12 -0.70
N LEU A 320 -0.77 9.25 -0.63
CA LEU A 320 0.17 8.38 -1.32
C LEU A 320 0.41 7.04 -0.61
N CYS A 321 -0.05 6.91 0.63
CA CYS A 321 -0.05 5.61 1.32
C CYS A 321 -1.24 4.75 0.89
N MET A 322 -2.39 5.37 0.58
CA MET A 322 -3.60 4.68 0.14
C MET A 322 -3.47 4.22 -1.32
N ASP A 323 -4.47 3.49 -1.81
CA ASP A 323 -4.57 3.13 -3.21
C ASP A 323 -4.71 4.41 -4.05
N ASN A 324 -3.82 4.58 -5.02
CA ASN A 324 -3.80 5.77 -5.85
C ASN A 324 -3.00 5.57 -7.14
N ALA A 325 -3.39 6.25 -8.20
CA ALA A 325 -2.74 6.12 -9.50
C ALA A 325 -1.34 6.76 -9.59
N ALA A 326 -0.95 7.66 -8.66
CA ALA A 326 0.39 8.22 -8.69
C ALA A 326 1.47 7.16 -8.42
N MET A 327 1.20 6.21 -7.53
CA MET A 327 2.12 5.08 -7.30
C MET A 327 2.23 4.16 -8.53
N ILE A 328 1.16 4.03 -9.32
CA ILE A 328 1.13 3.26 -10.55
C ILE A 328 1.94 3.97 -11.65
N GLY A 329 1.74 5.29 -11.82
CA GLY A 329 2.50 6.10 -12.76
C GLY A 329 3.99 6.19 -12.41
N LEU A 330 4.32 6.14 -11.12
CA LEU A 330 5.72 6.06 -10.67
C LEU A 330 6.42 4.78 -11.15
N VAL A 331 5.78 3.62 -10.98
CA VAL A 331 6.28 2.34 -11.51
C VAL A 331 6.37 2.39 -13.03
N ALA A 332 5.31 2.90 -13.66
CA ALA A 332 5.25 3.00 -15.11
C ALA A 332 6.38 3.85 -15.70
N ASN A 333 6.83 4.89 -14.98
CA ASN A 333 7.99 5.67 -15.42
C ASN A 333 9.26 4.80 -15.54
N PHE A 334 9.54 3.95 -14.54
CA PHE A 334 10.68 3.04 -14.61
C PHE A 334 10.53 1.96 -15.68
N LYS A 335 9.29 1.49 -15.89
CA LYS A 335 8.98 0.54 -16.99
C LYS A 335 9.12 1.19 -18.37
N PHE A 336 8.71 2.44 -18.52
CA PHE A 336 8.89 3.23 -19.73
C PHE A 336 10.37 3.35 -20.10
N GLU A 337 11.24 3.66 -19.14
CA GLU A 337 12.70 3.74 -19.33
C GLU A 337 13.31 2.40 -19.79
N ARG A 338 12.67 1.28 -19.43
CA ARG A 338 13.07 -0.07 -19.87
C ARG A 338 12.30 -0.57 -21.11
N SER A 339 11.45 0.27 -21.71
CA SER A 339 10.62 -0.06 -22.88
C SER A 339 9.68 -1.26 -22.65
N GLU A 340 9.16 -1.43 -21.42
CA GLU A 340 8.23 -2.50 -21.04
C GLU A 340 6.79 -2.14 -21.42
N PHE A 341 6.47 -2.14 -22.71
CA PHE A 341 5.14 -1.82 -23.23
C PHE A 341 4.33 -3.07 -23.55
N ILE A 342 3.02 -2.96 -23.46
CA ILE A 342 2.07 -3.98 -23.94
C ILE A 342 1.99 -3.87 -25.48
N THR A 343 2.36 -4.93 -26.15
CA THR A 343 2.34 -5.02 -27.62
C THR A 343 1.06 -5.62 -28.18
N ASP A 344 0.39 -6.45 -27.37
CA ASP A 344 -0.89 -7.07 -27.71
C ASP A 344 -1.95 -6.72 -26.66
N PHE A 345 -2.84 -5.82 -27.03
CA PHE A 345 -3.93 -5.37 -26.18
C PHE A 345 -5.02 -6.42 -25.97
N GLU A 346 -5.18 -7.36 -26.90
CA GLU A 346 -6.22 -8.41 -26.81
C GLU A 346 -5.83 -9.48 -25.80
N SER A 347 -4.52 -9.70 -25.59
CA SER A 347 -4.02 -10.65 -24.58
C SER A 347 -3.90 -10.04 -23.18
N LEU A 348 -4.20 -8.75 -23.01
CA LEU A 348 -4.08 -8.10 -21.70
C LEU A 348 -5.19 -8.52 -20.76
N GLU A 349 -4.87 -9.43 -19.85
CA GLU A 349 -5.79 -9.94 -18.85
C GLU A 349 -5.50 -9.42 -17.45
N ARG A 350 -6.56 -9.32 -16.64
CA ARG A 350 -6.43 -9.07 -15.22
C ARG A 350 -5.71 -10.22 -14.51
N LYS A 351 -4.85 -9.88 -13.54
CA LYS A 351 -4.09 -10.85 -12.71
C LYS A 351 -4.40 -10.65 -11.21
N PRO A 352 -5.59 -11.08 -10.72
CA PRO A 352 -6.05 -10.77 -9.35
C PRO A 352 -5.11 -11.23 -8.23
N ARG A 353 -4.26 -12.22 -8.51
CA ARG A 353 -3.29 -12.81 -7.57
C ARG A 353 -1.84 -12.65 -8.02
N TRP A 354 -1.57 -11.62 -8.82
CA TRP A 354 -0.23 -11.40 -9.36
C TRP A 354 0.78 -11.10 -8.26
N LYS A 355 1.83 -11.92 -8.19
CA LYS A 355 2.93 -11.72 -7.25
C LYS A 355 3.97 -10.79 -7.85
N ILE A 356 4.45 -9.81 -7.08
CA ILE A 356 5.57 -8.96 -7.49
C ILE A 356 6.83 -9.81 -7.73
N GLY A 357 7.62 -9.45 -8.74
CA GLY A 357 8.84 -10.18 -9.11
C GLY A 357 8.61 -11.45 -9.94
N THR A 358 7.37 -11.74 -10.34
CA THR A 358 7.10 -12.79 -11.35
C THR A 358 6.84 -12.14 -12.70
N ASN A 359 7.37 -12.77 -13.77
CA ASN A 359 7.15 -12.33 -15.14
C ASN A 359 5.65 -12.35 -15.51
N HIS A 360 5.30 -11.52 -16.51
CA HIS A 360 3.96 -11.47 -17.11
C HIS A 360 3.54 -12.77 -17.76
#